data_29566750a50f08810063684dcbccc1be
#
_entry.id   29566750a50f08810063684dcbccc1be
#
_cell.length_a   1.000
_cell.length_b   1.000
_cell.length_c   1.000
_cell.angle_alpha   90.00
_cell.angle_beta   90.00
_cell.angle_gamma   90.00
#
_symmetry.space_group_name_H-M   'P 1'
#
loop_
_entity.id
_entity.type
_entity.pdbx_description
1 polymer ?
#
loop_
_entity_poly.entity_id
_entity_poly.type
_entity_poly.pdbx_seq_one_letter_code
_entity_poly.pdbx_strand_id
1 'polypeptide(L)'
;MKWPEHDRLIIDKTTEVSEMGSQELIATAKAMVAEGKGLLAIDESTPTCNKRFEKVGIPQTEETRCSYRELIVTTPGLGECISGIILYDETIRQSRKDGTPFVKVITDAGIIPGIKVDTGAKDMAGHPGEKITEGLDGLRDRLAEYSQMGARFAKWRAVIAIADGIPSRGCIEANAHVLARYAALCQ
;
A
#
# COMPACT_ATOMS: atom_id res chain seq x y z
N MET A 1 12.77 -43.85 8.92
CA MET A 1 13.78 -43.11 8.21
C MET A 1 14.09 -41.86 9.05
N LYS A 2 15.27 -41.75 9.65
CA LYS A 2 15.64 -40.57 10.46
C LYS A 2 16.31 -39.57 9.53
N TRP A 3 15.75 -38.37 9.45
CA TRP A 3 16.36 -37.26 8.73
C TRP A 3 17.68 -36.86 9.39
N PRO A 4 18.71 -36.40 8.64
CA PRO A 4 19.95 -35.90 9.20
C PRO A 4 19.67 -34.69 10.12
N GLU A 5 20.44 -34.54 11.19
CA GLU A 5 20.30 -33.47 12.20
C GLU A 5 20.38 -32.04 11.59
N HIS A 6 21.10 -31.90 10.48
CA HIS A 6 21.26 -30.66 9.73
C HIS A 6 19.95 -30.20 9.09
N ASP A 7 19.13 -31.12 8.57
CA ASP A 7 17.83 -30.80 7.96
C ASP A 7 16.78 -30.41 9.00
N ARG A 8 16.86 -30.93 10.22
CA ARG A 8 16.02 -30.53 11.35
C ARG A 8 16.25 -29.07 11.76
N LEU A 9 17.51 -28.64 11.84
CA LEU A 9 17.88 -27.26 12.18
C LEU A 9 17.39 -26.25 11.14
N ILE A 10 17.35 -26.62 9.87
CA ILE A 10 16.83 -25.77 8.79
C ILE A 10 15.31 -25.67 8.87
N ILE A 11 14.61 -26.77 9.15
CA ILE A 11 13.14 -26.80 9.26
C ILE A 11 12.71 -25.99 10.52
N ASP A 12 13.35 -26.14 11.65
CA ASP A 12 13.04 -25.39 12.86
C ASP A 12 13.20 -23.88 12.66
N LYS A 13 14.31 -23.42 12.07
CA LYS A 13 14.54 -22.00 11.79
C LYS A 13 13.53 -21.43 10.79
N THR A 14 13.15 -22.20 9.77
CA THR A 14 12.17 -21.77 8.78
C THR A 14 10.77 -21.66 9.41
N THR A 15 10.44 -22.55 10.34
CA THR A 15 9.16 -22.53 11.07
C THR A 15 9.11 -21.35 12.03
N GLU A 16 10.17 -21.08 12.81
CA GLU A 16 10.23 -19.91 13.71
C GLU A 16 10.13 -18.58 12.96
N VAL A 17 10.84 -18.43 11.84
CA VAL A 17 10.76 -17.22 10.99
C VAL A 17 9.35 -17.04 10.41
N SER A 18 8.69 -18.13 9.99
CA SER A 18 7.31 -18.10 9.51
C SER A 18 6.31 -17.72 10.60
N GLU A 19 6.49 -18.21 11.82
CA GLU A 19 5.64 -17.86 12.97
C GLU A 19 5.82 -16.41 13.40
N MET A 20 7.05 -15.89 13.45
CA MET A 20 7.32 -14.47 13.74
C MET A 20 6.70 -13.55 12.71
N GLY A 21 6.85 -13.84 11.41
CA GLY A 21 6.22 -13.07 10.34
C GLY A 21 4.69 -13.06 10.45
N SER A 22 4.08 -14.20 10.78
CA SER A 22 2.63 -14.29 10.98
C SER A 22 2.15 -13.45 12.17
N GLN A 23 2.89 -13.40 13.28
CA GLN A 23 2.54 -12.58 14.44
C GLN A 23 2.63 -11.08 14.13
N GLU A 24 3.64 -10.65 13.37
CA GLU A 24 3.78 -9.26 12.93
C GLU A 24 2.62 -8.83 12.02
N LEU A 25 2.22 -9.69 11.07
CA LEU A 25 1.07 -9.44 10.20
C LEU A 25 -0.23 -9.29 11.00
N ILE A 26 -0.48 -10.18 11.97
CA ILE A 26 -1.65 -10.13 12.85
C ILE A 26 -1.64 -8.85 13.70
N ALA A 27 -0.49 -8.48 14.26
CA ALA A 27 -0.36 -7.28 15.09
C ALA A 27 -0.65 -6.02 14.27
N THR A 28 -0.08 -5.92 13.06
CA THR A 28 -0.33 -4.81 12.14
C THR A 28 -1.80 -4.72 11.75
N ALA A 29 -2.43 -5.83 11.36
CA ALA A 29 -3.83 -5.87 10.99
C ALA A 29 -4.75 -5.42 12.14
N LYS A 30 -4.49 -5.88 13.36
CA LYS A 30 -5.25 -5.46 14.56
C LYS A 30 -5.07 -3.97 14.86
N ALA A 31 -3.85 -3.46 14.75
CA ALA A 31 -3.57 -2.05 14.99
C ALA A 31 -4.24 -1.13 13.95
N MET A 32 -4.34 -1.57 12.69
CA MET A 32 -5.03 -0.83 11.63
C MET A 32 -6.53 -0.67 11.88
N VAL A 33 -7.18 -1.63 12.54
CA VAL A 33 -8.62 -1.61 12.86
C VAL A 33 -8.88 -1.28 14.34
N ALA A 34 -7.99 -0.53 14.97
CA ALA A 34 -8.15 -0.11 16.36
C ALA A 34 -9.47 0.66 16.55
N GLU A 35 -10.11 0.48 17.71
CA GLU A 35 -11.40 1.08 18.03
C GLU A 35 -11.32 2.62 17.94
N GLY A 36 -12.35 3.22 17.32
CA GLY A 36 -12.45 4.66 17.12
C GLY A 36 -11.52 5.25 16.06
N LYS A 37 -10.73 4.43 15.34
CA LYS A 37 -9.79 4.89 14.33
C LYS A 37 -10.12 4.37 12.94
N GLY A 38 -9.77 5.16 11.93
CA GLY A 38 -9.91 4.82 10.52
C GLY A 38 -8.59 4.83 9.77
N LEU A 39 -8.63 4.44 8.48
CA LEU A 39 -7.51 4.58 7.56
C LEU A 39 -7.68 5.85 6.72
N LEU A 40 -6.62 6.63 6.60
CA LEU A 40 -6.58 7.82 5.76
C LEU A 40 -5.86 7.53 4.43
N ALA A 41 -6.52 7.78 3.32
CA ALA A 41 -5.93 7.66 2.00
C ALA A 41 -5.48 9.03 1.47
N ILE A 42 -4.16 9.20 1.28
CA ILE A 42 -3.54 10.34 0.60
C ILE A 42 -2.63 9.83 -0.54
N ASP A 43 -3.09 8.78 -1.19
CA ASP A 43 -2.37 7.98 -2.17
C ASP A 43 -2.66 8.40 -3.63
N GLU A 44 -3.20 9.59 -3.85
CA GLU A 44 -3.42 10.10 -5.19
C GLU A 44 -2.10 10.12 -5.98
N SER A 45 -2.13 9.50 -7.16
CA SER A 45 -1.02 9.60 -8.10
C SER A 45 -0.79 11.04 -8.55
N THR A 46 0.43 11.36 -8.99
CA THR A 46 0.78 12.68 -9.51
C THR A 46 -0.24 13.23 -10.51
N PRO A 47 -0.70 12.48 -11.54
CA PRO A 47 -1.73 12.98 -12.46
C PRO A 47 -3.06 13.25 -11.76
N THR A 48 -3.46 12.43 -10.79
CA THR A 48 -4.72 12.62 -10.04
C THR A 48 -4.66 13.87 -9.18
N CYS A 49 -3.55 14.07 -8.47
CA CYS A 49 -3.33 15.25 -7.64
C CYS A 49 -3.32 16.53 -8.49
N ASN A 50 -2.57 16.51 -9.60
CA ASN A 50 -2.49 17.62 -10.54
C ASN A 50 -3.86 18.01 -11.12
N LYS A 51 -4.68 17.02 -11.52
CA LYS A 51 -6.05 17.26 -12.01
C LYS A 51 -6.96 17.91 -10.96
N ARG A 52 -6.74 17.63 -9.67
CA ARG A 52 -7.46 18.29 -8.57
C ARG A 52 -7.00 19.73 -8.39
N PHE A 53 -5.69 19.96 -8.44
CA PHE A 53 -5.08 21.30 -8.32
C PHE A 53 -5.50 22.22 -9.46
N GLU A 54 -5.51 21.72 -10.69
CA GLU A 54 -5.95 22.46 -11.88
C GLU A 54 -7.35 23.07 -11.69
N LYS A 55 -8.29 22.29 -11.13
CA LYS A 55 -9.68 22.74 -10.92
C LYS A 55 -9.82 23.93 -9.97
N VAL A 56 -8.83 24.16 -9.11
CA VAL A 56 -8.82 25.22 -8.10
C VAL A 56 -7.66 26.23 -8.32
N GLY A 57 -7.02 26.18 -9.46
CA GLY A 57 -5.97 27.12 -9.84
C GLY A 57 -4.65 26.98 -9.06
N ILE A 58 -4.40 25.82 -8.47
CA ILE A 58 -3.15 25.54 -7.73
C ILE A 58 -2.09 25.03 -8.69
N PRO A 59 -0.82 25.50 -8.59
CA PRO A 59 0.29 25.02 -9.42
C PRO A 59 0.50 23.51 -9.31
N GLN A 60 0.73 22.82 -10.44
CA GLN A 60 0.88 21.37 -10.52
C GLN A 60 2.35 20.94 -10.36
N THR A 61 3.05 21.47 -9.38
CA THR A 61 4.47 21.19 -9.12
C THR A 61 4.64 20.15 -8.02
N GLU A 62 5.81 19.53 -7.94
CA GLU A 62 6.17 18.63 -6.84
C GLU A 62 6.13 19.36 -5.49
N GLU A 63 6.64 20.59 -5.43
CA GLU A 63 6.63 21.42 -4.22
C GLU A 63 5.21 21.65 -3.70
N THR A 64 4.27 21.92 -4.59
CA THR A 64 2.86 22.13 -4.20
C THR A 64 2.22 20.84 -3.72
N ARG A 65 2.51 19.71 -4.36
CA ARG A 65 2.07 18.39 -3.89
C ARG A 65 2.68 18.03 -2.54
N CYS A 66 3.96 18.32 -2.34
CA CYS A 66 4.63 18.13 -1.05
C CYS A 66 3.97 18.98 0.04
N SER A 67 3.72 20.26 -0.21
CA SER A 67 3.04 21.17 0.74
C SER A 67 1.62 20.68 1.08
N TYR A 68 0.87 20.16 0.09
CA TYR A 68 -0.44 19.55 0.31
C TYR A 68 -0.34 18.31 1.22
N ARG A 69 0.64 17.45 1.02
CA ARG A 69 0.86 16.27 1.88
C ARG A 69 1.33 16.67 3.28
N GLU A 70 2.24 17.65 3.37
CA GLU A 70 2.72 18.18 4.65
C GLU A 70 1.56 18.69 5.50
N LEU A 71 0.64 19.48 4.92
CA LEU A 71 -0.55 19.98 5.61
C LEU A 71 -1.35 18.85 6.27
N ILE A 72 -1.53 17.73 5.56
CA ILE A 72 -2.31 16.60 6.07
C ILE A 72 -1.55 15.86 7.17
N VAL A 73 -0.30 15.46 6.93
CA VAL A 73 0.45 14.61 7.88
C VAL A 73 0.86 15.36 9.15
N THR A 74 0.84 16.70 9.14
CA THR A 74 1.15 17.54 10.31
C THR A 74 -0.11 18.04 11.04
N THR A 75 -1.29 17.58 10.64
CA THR A 75 -2.55 17.96 11.31
C THR A 75 -2.51 17.52 12.78
N PRO A 76 -2.66 18.46 13.75
CA PRO A 76 -2.68 18.12 15.17
C PRO A 76 -3.80 17.12 15.50
N GLY A 77 -3.50 16.14 16.35
CA GLY A 77 -4.46 15.13 16.79
C GLY A 77 -4.78 14.05 15.73
N LEU A 78 -4.13 14.06 14.57
CA LEU A 78 -4.42 13.08 13.50
C LEU A 78 -4.35 11.63 14.01
N GLY A 79 -3.35 11.28 14.82
CA GLY A 79 -3.19 9.93 15.39
C GLY A 79 -4.26 9.54 16.41
N GLU A 80 -5.11 10.45 16.87
CA GLU A 80 -6.23 10.13 17.75
C GLU A 80 -7.35 9.41 16.99
N CYS A 81 -7.56 9.73 15.71
CA CYS A 81 -8.63 9.18 14.88
C CYS A 81 -8.15 8.36 13.67
N ILE A 82 -6.85 8.35 13.37
CA ILE A 82 -6.26 7.63 12.24
C ILE A 82 -5.25 6.61 12.74
N SER A 83 -5.46 5.34 12.39
CA SER A 83 -4.56 4.21 12.72
C SER A 83 -3.52 3.95 11.65
N GLY A 84 -3.85 4.18 10.38
CA GLY A 84 -2.96 3.98 9.25
C GLY A 84 -3.19 4.98 8.13
N ILE A 85 -2.14 5.31 7.39
CA ILE A 85 -2.18 6.26 6.28
C ILE A 85 -1.59 5.63 5.02
N ILE A 86 -2.30 5.73 3.90
CA ILE A 86 -1.86 5.19 2.62
C ILE A 86 -1.16 6.31 1.84
N LEU A 87 0.12 6.13 1.56
CA LEU A 87 0.97 7.06 0.83
C LEU A 87 1.06 6.69 -0.66
N TYR A 88 1.49 7.66 -1.47
CA TYR A 88 1.95 7.46 -2.84
C TYR A 88 3.49 7.38 -2.87
N ASP A 89 4.07 6.80 -3.93
CA ASP A 89 5.53 6.66 -4.06
C ASP A 89 6.30 7.99 -3.92
N GLU A 90 5.83 9.07 -4.54
CA GLU A 90 6.41 10.40 -4.37
C GLU A 90 6.37 10.83 -2.90
N THR A 91 5.25 10.60 -2.23
CA THR A 91 5.00 11.10 -0.87
C THR A 91 5.84 10.39 0.20
N ILE A 92 6.03 9.07 0.08
CA ILE A 92 6.84 8.32 1.06
C ILE A 92 8.31 8.75 1.04
N ARG A 93 8.77 9.34 -0.07
CA ARG A 93 10.14 9.85 -0.26
C ARG A 93 10.30 11.31 0.16
N GLN A 94 9.21 12.01 0.43
CA GLN A 94 9.21 13.44 0.75
C GLN A 94 9.45 13.71 2.23
N SER A 95 9.85 14.95 2.50
CA SER A 95 10.12 15.45 3.84
C SER A 95 9.46 16.82 4.02
N ARG A 96 9.29 17.21 5.27
CA ARG A 96 8.94 18.59 5.66
C ARG A 96 10.02 19.57 5.26
N LYS A 97 9.68 20.87 5.32
CA LYS A 97 10.64 21.96 5.06
C LYS A 97 11.88 21.94 5.97
N ASP A 98 11.76 21.38 7.16
CA ASP A 98 12.86 21.21 8.12
C ASP A 98 13.72 19.95 7.86
N GLY A 99 13.41 19.19 6.79
CA GLY A 99 14.11 17.97 6.42
C GLY A 99 13.59 16.70 7.10
N THR A 100 12.60 16.78 7.99
CA THR A 100 12.02 15.60 8.66
C THR A 100 11.22 14.77 7.66
N PRO A 101 11.54 13.47 7.44
CA PRO A 101 10.79 12.61 6.53
C PRO A 101 9.32 12.48 6.96
N PHE A 102 8.39 12.47 5.98
CA PHE A 102 6.96 12.31 6.29
C PHE A 102 6.66 10.99 7.02
N VAL A 103 7.36 9.91 6.67
CA VAL A 103 7.22 8.63 7.39
C VAL A 103 7.52 8.78 8.88
N LYS A 104 8.56 9.57 9.24
CA LYS A 104 8.86 9.84 10.66
C LYS A 104 7.76 10.65 11.34
N VAL A 105 7.24 11.68 10.69
CA VAL A 105 6.12 12.49 11.22
C VAL A 105 4.89 11.61 11.49
N ILE A 106 4.58 10.71 10.56
CA ILE A 106 3.46 9.78 10.64
C ILE A 106 3.66 8.79 11.80
N THR A 107 4.83 8.19 11.90
CA THR A 107 5.13 7.22 12.98
C THR A 107 5.20 7.86 14.35
N ASP A 108 5.74 9.07 14.47
CA ASP A 108 5.77 9.84 15.73
C ASP A 108 4.34 10.20 16.21
N ALA A 109 3.38 10.34 15.28
CA ALA A 109 1.95 10.51 15.60
C ALA A 109 1.23 9.20 15.95
N GLY A 110 1.94 8.06 16.01
CA GLY A 110 1.36 6.75 16.30
C GLY A 110 0.53 6.17 15.15
N ILE A 111 0.75 6.63 13.91
CA ILE A 111 0.05 6.19 12.70
C ILE A 111 0.92 5.21 11.92
N ILE A 112 0.34 4.14 11.39
CA ILE A 112 1.03 3.12 10.60
C ILE A 112 1.15 3.59 9.15
N PRO A 113 2.37 3.76 8.58
CA PRO A 113 2.54 4.10 7.18
C PRO A 113 2.21 2.91 6.27
N GLY A 114 1.46 3.17 5.22
CA GLY A 114 1.17 2.23 4.15
C GLY A 114 1.45 2.84 2.80
N ILE A 115 1.44 2.02 1.75
CA ILE A 115 1.84 2.42 0.40
C ILE A 115 0.91 1.87 -0.68
N LYS A 116 0.49 2.74 -1.59
CA LYS A 116 -0.17 2.31 -2.84
C LYS A 116 0.86 1.73 -3.79
N VAL A 117 0.67 0.47 -4.20
CA VAL A 117 1.62 -0.26 -5.04
C VAL A 117 1.11 -0.62 -6.43
N ASP A 118 -0.20 -0.51 -6.68
CA ASP A 118 -0.74 -0.68 -8.04
C ASP A 118 -0.35 0.47 -8.97
N THR A 119 -0.25 0.20 -10.26
CA THR A 119 0.03 1.17 -11.32
C THR A 119 -1.24 1.60 -12.09
N GLY A 120 -2.41 1.19 -11.60
CA GLY A 120 -3.71 1.57 -12.11
C GLY A 120 -4.43 0.47 -12.87
N ALA A 121 -5.75 0.63 -12.98
CA ALA A 121 -6.62 -0.26 -13.73
C ALA A 121 -6.55 0.05 -15.23
N LYS A 122 -6.43 -0.99 -16.05
CA LYS A 122 -6.38 -0.94 -17.50
C LYS A 122 -7.54 -1.74 -18.10
N ASP A 123 -7.87 -1.48 -19.36
CA ASP A 123 -8.82 -2.31 -20.07
C ASP A 123 -8.28 -3.74 -20.20
N MET A 124 -9.11 -4.71 -19.85
CA MET A 124 -8.71 -6.12 -19.95
C MET A 124 -8.83 -6.57 -21.41
N ALA A 125 -7.71 -6.99 -22.00
CA ALA A 125 -7.66 -7.41 -23.38
C ALA A 125 -8.63 -8.56 -23.66
N GLY A 126 -9.43 -8.45 -24.72
CA GLY A 126 -10.46 -9.43 -25.09
C GLY A 126 -11.72 -9.43 -24.21
N HIS A 127 -11.86 -8.49 -23.26
CA HIS A 127 -12.99 -8.41 -22.33
C HIS A 127 -13.54 -6.96 -22.30
N PRO A 128 -14.37 -6.58 -23.27
CA PRO A 128 -14.89 -5.21 -23.37
C PRO A 128 -15.62 -4.75 -22.10
N GLY A 129 -15.28 -3.55 -21.60
CA GLY A 129 -15.87 -2.98 -20.39
C GLY A 129 -15.33 -3.50 -19.07
N GLU A 130 -14.44 -4.49 -19.09
CA GLU A 130 -13.81 -5.05 -17.90
C GLU A 130 -12.39 -4.53 -17.70
N LYS A 131 -11.90 -4.56 -16.46
CA LYS A 131 -10.58 -4.02 -16.06
C LYS A 131 -9.73 -5.08 -15.41
N ILE A 132 -8.41 -4.90 -15.58
CA ILE A 132 -7.38 -5.57 -14.83
C ILE A 132 -6.46 -4.50 -14.23
N THR A 133 -6.04 -4.67 -12.98
CA THR A 133 -5.10 -3.74 -12.35
C THR A 133 -3.69 -4.25 -12.54
N GLU A 134 -2.81 -3.38 -13.00
CA GLU A 134 -1.39 -3.66 -13.22
C GLU A 134 -0.54 -3.22 -12.01
N GLY A 135 0.74 -3.65 -11.96
CA GLY A 135 1.70 -3.23 -10.94
C GLY A 135 2.49 -4.37 -10.31
N LEU A 136 2.36 -5.62 -10.79
CA LEU A 136 3.14 -6.76 -10.29
C LEU A 136 4.60 -6.75 -10.76
N ASP A 137 4.88 -6.11 -11.90
CA ASP A 137 6.24 -6.04 -12.45
C ASP A 137 7.13 -5.22 -11.52
N GLY A 138 8.26 -5.81 -11.10
CA GLY A 138 9.19 -5.22 -10.13
C GLY A 138 8.60 -4.99 -8.74
N LEU A 139 7.43 -5.54 -8.41
CA LEU A 139 6.77 -5.29 -7.13
C LEU A 139 7.58 -5.80 -5.95
N ARG A 140 8.26 -6.95 -6.08
CA ARG A 140 9.12 -7.51 -5.01
C ARG A 140 10.17 -6.49 -4.53
N ASP A 141 10.89 -5.90 -5.47
CA ASP A 141 11.97 -4.95 -5.16
C ASP A 141 11.41 -3.66 -4.57
N ARG A 142 10.31 -3.15 -5.14
CA ARG A 142 9.61 -1.97 -4.61
C ARG A 142 9.07 -2.20 -3.18
N LEU A 143 8.53 -3.37 -2.88
CA LEU A 143 8.05 -3.69 -1.53
C LEU A 143 9.20 -3.74 -0.53
N ALA A 144 10.35 -4.34 -0.91
CA ALA A 144 11.54 -4.35 -0.06
C ALA A 144 12.01 -2.91 0.24
N GLU A 145 12.06 -2.04 -0.76
CA GLU A 145 12.42 -0.63 -0.60
C GLU A 145 11.42 0.10 0.31
N TYR A 146 10.11 -0.03 0.08
CA TYR A 146 9.08 0.61 0.88
C TYR A 146 9.07 0.13 2.34
N SER A 147 9.33 -1.15 2.57
CA SER A 147 9.48 -1.71 3.92
C SER A 147 10.67 -1.09 4.66
N GLN A 148 11.82 -0.91 3.96
CA GLN A 148 12.99 -0.22 4.51
C GLN A 148 12.70 1.25 4.82
N MET A 149 11.86 1.92 4.02
CA MET A 149 11.39 3.28 4.29
C MET A 149 10.40 3.38 5.46
N GLY A 150 9.89 2.26 5.96
CA GLY A 150 8.99 2.21 7.12
C GLY A 150 7.53 1.88 6.79
N ALA A 151 7.16 1.59 5.55
CA ALA A 151 5.82 1.10 5.23
C ALA A 151 5.59 -0.27 5.88
N ARG A 152 4.37 -0.47 6.42
CA ARG A 152 3.98 -1.69 7.12
C ARG A 152 2.77 -2.39 6.50
N PHE A 153 2.09 -1.76 5.56
CA PHE A 153 1.05 -2.37 4.75
C PHE A 153 1.04 -1.79 3.35
N ALA A 154 0.45 -2.53 2.43
CA ALA A 154 0.28 -2.11 1.04
C ALA A 154 -1.21 -1.98 0.69
N LYS A 155 -1.51 -1.10 -0.27
CA LYS A 155 -2.85 -0.96 -0.84
C LYS A 155 -2.80 -1.23 -2.33
N TRP A 156 -3.73 -2.09 -2.77
CA TRP A 156 -3.98 -2.40 -4.18
C TRP A 156 -5.45 -2.16 -4.50
N ARG A 157 -5.74 -1.46 -5.58
CA ARG A 157 -7.11 -1.23 -6.03
C ARG A 157 -7.44 -2.11 -7.23
N ALA A 158 -8.17 -3.20 -7.01
CA ALA A 158 -8.85 -3.90 -8.09
C ALA A 158 -10.13 -3.12 -8.48
N VAL A 159 -10.44 -3.11 -9.76
CA VAL A 159 -11.65 -2.47 -10.29
C VAL A 159 -12.46 -3.51 -11.05
N ILE A 160 -13.63 -3.85 -10.52
CA ILE A 160 -14.57 -4.81 -11.11
C ILE A 160 -15.81 -4.04 -11.54
N ALA A 161 -16.11 -4.03 -12.84
CA ALA A 161 -17.36 -3.50 -13.35
C ALA A 161 -18.48 -4.55 -13.17
N ILE A 162 -19.64 -4.11 -12.73
CA ILE A 162 -20.83 -4.95 -12.54
C ILE A 162 -21.94 -4.42 -13.45
N ALA A 163 -22.32 -5.22 -14.43
CA ALA A 163 -23.43 -4.94 -15.34
C ALA A 163 -23.99 -6.26 -15.91
N ASP A 164 -24.90 -6.19 -16.88
CA ASP A 164 -25.42 -7.39 -17.52
C ASP A 164 -24.30 -8.15 -18.25
N GLY A 165 -24.13 -9.44 -17.90
CA GLY A 165 -23.08 -10.31 -18.45
C GLY A 165 -21.65 -10.07 -17.94
N ILE A 166 -21.40 -9.09 -17.08
CA ILE A 166 -20.09 -8.82 -16.44
C ILE A 166 -20.22 -8.64 -14.92
N PRO A 167 -19.18 -9.01 -14.10
CA PRO A 167 -17.86 -9.49 -14.55
C PRO A 167 -17.92 -10.90 -15.17
N SER A 168 -17.16 -11.11 -16.24
CA SER A 168 -16.95 -12.43 -16.82
C SER A 168 -16.12 -13.32 -15.88
N ARG A 169 -16.23 -14.66 -16.05
CA ARG A 169 -15.38 -15.60 -15.32
C ARG A 169 -13.90 -15.31 -15.53
N GLY A 170 -13.48 -14.98 -16.76
CA GLY A 170 -12.10 -14.62 -17.07
C GLY A 170 -11.60 -13.40 -16.28
N CYS A 171 -12.45 -12.37 -16.15
CA CYS A 171 -12.13 -11.18 -15.36
C CYS A 171 -11.99 -11.50 -13.87
N ILE A 172 -12.89 -12.31 -13.31
CA ILE A 172 -12.83 -12.72 -11.90
C ILE A 172 -11.55 -13.51 -11.64
N GLU A 173 -11.26 -14.53 -12.45
CA GLU A 173 -10.06 -15.37 -12.29
C GLU A 173 -8.76 -14.56 -12.43
N ALA A 174 -8.66 -13.69 -13.44
CA ALA A 174 -7.48 -12.84 -13.65
C ALA A 174 -7.24 -11.92 -12.44
N ASN A 175 -8.27 -11.23 -11.94
CA ASN A 175 -8.14 -10.37 -10.77
C ASN A 175 -7.81 -11.17 -9.49
N ALA A 176 -8.39 -12.36 -9.31
CA ALA A 176 -8.08 -13.23 -8.18
C ALA A 176 -6.61 -13.66 -8.19
N HIS A 177 -6.06 -14.06 -9.33
CA HIS A 177 -4.64 -14.42 -9.46
C HIS A 177 -3.70 -13.23 -9.19
N VAL A 178 -4.02 -12.06 -9.70
CA VAL A 178 -3.25 -10.84 -9.44
C VAL A 178 -3.23 -10.53 -7.95
N LEU A 179 -4.39 -10.55 -7.29
CA LEU A 179 -4.52 -10.28 -5.86
C LEU A 179 -3.79 -11.33 -5.00
N ALA A 180 -3.85 -12.59 -5.38
CA ALA A 180 -3.12 -13.67 -4.68
C ALA A 180 -1.59 -13.47 -4.75
N ARG A 181 -1.06 -13.12 -5.92
CA ARG A 181 0.37 -12.81 -6.09
C ARG A 181 0.79 -11.56 -5.32
N TYR A 182 -0.02 -10.50 -5.40
CA TYR A 182 0.19 -9.28 -4.64
C TYR A 182 0.25 -9.57 -3.13
N ALA A 183 -0.75 -10.29 -2.59
CA ALA A 183 -0.80 -10.64 -1.18
C ALA A 183 0.41 -11.45 -0.74
N ALA A 184 0.81 -12.48 -1.49
CA ALA A 184 1.99 -13.29 -1.20
C ALA A 184 3.30 -12.49 -1.22
N LEU A 185 3.42 -11.48 -2.08
CA LEU A 185 4.60 -10.61 -2.13
C LEU A 185 4.66 -9.63 -0.94
N CYS A 186 3.50 -9.28 -0.37
CA CYS A 186 3.44 -8.39 0.79
C CYS A 186 3.77 -9.09 2.13
N GLN A 187 3.61 -10.41 2.20
CA GLN A 187 3.94 -11.24 3.36
C GLN A 187 5.43 -11.51 3.48
#